data_a4571d3af8254467111857a8995ff118
#
_entry.id   a4571d3af8254467111857a8995ff118
#
_cell.length_a   1.000
_cell.length_b   1.000
_cell.length_c   1.000
_cell.angle_alpha   90.00
_cell.angle_beta   90.00
_cell.angle_gamma   90.00
#
_symmetry.space_group_name_H-M   'P 1'
#
loop_
_entity.id
_entity.type
_entity.pdbx_description
1 polymer ?
#
loop_
_entity_poly.entity_id
_entity_poly.type
_entity_poly.pdbx_seq_one_letter_code
_entity_poly.pdbx_strand_id
1 'polypeptide(L)'
;MNKLFKPEQISLREHPEINEKIIQKKIAEDPSILGLGDLILKDIERTQPRAGRLDLLFQDPETYRRYEVEIQLGKTDESHVIRTIEYWDIERKRYPQYDHCAVIIAEDITSRFLNVIHLFNGFIPIVAIQMNAFKFGEDIGLVFTKILDEMPLGLVDEDEEREVQQISTNREFWVKKTSNDTVILTDKFLEIINETSNNYQFIYTQGNVRVSKNGELMSFIRLRIRKRNHFVLVLSAPKSEDIDLLIENNDLDDMGYNV
;
A
#
# COMPACT_ATOMS: atom_id res chain seq x y z
N MET A 1 1.90 -16.70 -33.19
CA MET A 1 1.38 -17.70 -32.26
C MET A 1 2.36 -17.80 -31.09
N ASN A 2 1.95 -17.50 -29.86
CA ASN A 2 2.83 -17.56 -28.70
C ASN A 2 3.18 -19.01 -28.39
N LYS A 3 4.47 -19.30 -28.20
CA LYS A 3 4.92 -20.64 -27.78
C LYS A 3 4.80 -20.74 -26.25
N LEU A 4 4.11 -21.76 -25.76
CA LEU A 4 4.12 -22.09 -24.34
C LEU A 4 5.39 -22.88 -24.04
N PHE A 5 6.12 -22.50 -23.01
CA PHE A 5 7.29 -23.21 -22.51
C PHE A 5 7.30 -23.21 -20.97
N LYS A 6 8.02 -24.17 -20.39
CA LYS A 6 8.22 -24.24 -18.95
C LYS A 6 9.50 -23.46 -18.62
N PRO A 7 9.41 -22.34 -17.86
CA PRO A 7 10.63 -21.62 -17.47
C PRO A 7 11.42 -22.44 -16.44
N GLU A 8 12.73 -22.23 -16.40
CA GLU A 8 13.61 -22.80 -15.37
C GLU A 8 13.57 -21.91 -14.14
N GLN A 9 13.17 -22.50 -12.99
CA GLN A 9 13.27 -21.79 -11.72
C GLN A 9 14.70 -21.87 -11.20
N ILE A 10 15.23 -20.74 -10.74
CA ILE A 10 16.58 -20.63 -10.19
C ILE A 10 16.54 -20.09 -8.76
N SER A 11 17.58 -20.38 -7.96
CA SER A 11 17.76 -19.78 -6.65
C SER A 11 18.57 -18.49 -6.77
N LEU A 12 18.00 -17.39 -6.26
CA LEU A 12 18.71 -16.11 -6.17
C LEU A 12 19.83 -16.17 -5.12
N ARG A 13 19.62 -16.92 -4.04
CA ARG A 13 20.63 -17.11 -3.00
C ARG A 13 21.90 -17.77 -3.53
N GLU A 14 21.75 -18.70 -4.47
CA GLU A 14 22.89 -19.43 -5.05
C GLU A 14 23.45 -18.73 -6.30
N HIS A 15 22.81 -17.67 -6.77
CA HIS A 15 23.24 -16.95 -7.98
C HIS A 15 24.48 -16.11 -7.70
N PRO A 16 25.54 -16.23 -8.53
CA PRO A 16 26.82 -15.58 -8.24
C PRO A 16 26.81 -14.06 -8.29
N GLU A 17 25.87 -13.49 -9.05
CA GLU A 17 25.81 -12.05 -9.31
C GLU A 17 24.65 -11.34 -8.62
N ILE A 18 23.69 -12.08 -8.04
CA ILE A 18 22.51 -11.51 -7.41
C ILE A 18 22.67 -11.59 -5.87
N ASN A 19 22.37 -10.51 -5.20
CA ASN A 19 22.34 -10.40 -3.74
C ASN A 19 21.12 -9.59 -3.27
N GLU A 20 20.88 -9.56 -1.97
CA GLU A 20 19.74 -8.86 -1.39
C GLU A 20 19.67 -7.39 -1.80
N LYS A 21 20.80 -6.69 -1.91
CA LYS A 21 20.84 -5.26 -2.31
C LYS A 21 20.35 -5.03 -3.74
N ILE A 22 20.61 -5.96 -4.65
CA ILE A 22 20.11 -5.88 -6.02
C ILE A 22 18.59 -6.04 -6.01
N ILE A 23 18.07 -6.97 -5.21
CA ILE A 23 16.64 -7.19 -5.06
C ILE A 23 15.97 -5.99 -4.37
N GLN A 24 16.54 -5.47 -3.28
CA GLN A 24 16.08 -4.24 -2.62
C GLN A 24 15.95 -3.09 -3.61
N LYS A 25 17.02 -2.87 -4.41
CA LYS A 25 17.03 -1.81 -5.42
C LYS A 25 15.93 -2.01 -6.47
N LYS A 26 15.75 -3.25 -6.94
CA LYS A 26 14.72 -3.56 -7.93
C LYS A 26 13.31 -3.32 -7.42
N ILE A 27 13.03 -3.71 -6.18
CA ILE A 27 11.75 -3.44 -5.52
C ILE A 27 11.56 -1.93 -5.27
N ALA A 28 12.63 -1.22 -4.89
CA ALA A 28 12.60 0.22 -4.66
C ALA A 28 12.31 1.02 -5.94
N GLU A 29 12.83 0.57 -7.09
CA GLU A 29 12.58 1.18 -8.41
C GLU A 29 11.15 0.98 -8.88
N ASP A 30 10.55 -0.16 -8.58
CA ASP A 30 9.16 -0.48 -8.95
C ASP A 30 8.45 -1.26 -7.83
N PRO A 31 7.92 -0.57 -6.82
CA PRO A 31 7.20 -1.22 -5.72
C PRO A 31 5.92 -1.96 -6.14
N SER A 32 5.38 -1.66 -7.32
CA SER A 32 4.15 -2.27 -7.82
C SER A 32 4.27 -3.79 -8.00
N ILE A 33 5.51 -4.30 -8.18
CA ILE A 33 5.80 -5.73 -8.29
C ILE A 33 5.40 -6.55 -7.06
N LEU A 34 5.26 -5.90 -5.89
CA LEU A 34 4.82 -6.54 -4.65
C LEU A 34 3.31 -6.81 -4.61
N GLY A 35 2.52 -6.19 -5.48
CA GLY A 35 1.06 -6.32 -5.48
C GLY A 35 0.39 -5.72 -4.23
N LEU A 36 1.00 -4.73 -3.59
CA LEU A 36 0.51 -4.04 -2.40
C LEU A 36 -0.14 -2.67 -2.71
N GLY A 37 -0.35 -2.36 -3.99
CA GLY A 37 -0.87 -1.08 -4.46
C GLY A 37 0.23 -0.10 -4.88
N ASP A 38 -0.14 1.16 -5.09
CA ASP A 38 0.79 2.22 -5.48
C ASP A 38 1.53 2.72 -4.24
N LEU A 39 2.74 2.23 -4.02
CA LEU A 39 3.56 2.58 -2.86
C LEU A 39 4.63 3.60 -3.22
N ILE A 40 4.92 4.49 -2.29
CA ILE A 40 6.03 5.45 -2.37
C ILE A 40 7.15 4.97 -1.45
N LEU A 41 8.36 4.88 -1.99
CA LEU A 41 9.54 4.59 -1.19
C LEU A 41 9.82 5.75 -0.23
N LYS A 42 9.94 5.45 1.06
CA LYS A 42 10.31 6.43 2.10
C LYS A 42 11.76 6.29 2.55
N ASP A 43 12.28 5.06 2.62
CA ASP A 43 13.65 4.81 3.08
C ASP A 43 14.17 3.44 2.63
N ILE A 44 15.49 3.32 2.49
CA ILE A 44 16.20 2.06 2.21
C ILE A 44 17.25 1.87 3.32
N GLU A 45 17.41 0.64 3.81
CA GLU A 45 18.38 0.31 4.88
C GLU A 45 18.21 1.22 6.13
N ARG A 46 16.96 1.46 6.52
CA ARG A 46 16.61 2.36 7.60
C ARG A 46 17.08 1.83 8.95
N THR A 47 17.95 2.58 9.61
CA THR A 47 18.50 2.21 10.93
C THR A 47 17.40 2.09 11.98
N GLN A 48 17.31 0.93 12.60
CA GLN A 48 16.44 0.65 13.74
C GLN A 48 17.26 0.67 15.03
N PRO A 49 16.89 1.47 16.05
CA PRO A 49 17.66 1.60 17.27
C PRO A 49 17.83 0.26 17.98
N ARG A 50 19.09 -0.19 18.13
CA ARG A 50 19.47 -1.44 18.80
C ARG A 50 19.00 -2.74 18.14
N ALA A 51 18.41 -2.66 16.93
CA ALA A 51 17.81 -3.83 16.28
C ALA A 51 18.40 -4.12 14.88
N GLY A 52 19.07 -3.17 14.24
CA GLY A 52 19.66 -3.37 12.92
C GLY A 52 19.15 -2.36 11.89
N ARG A 53 18.82 -2.82 10.68
CA ARG A 53 18.34 -1.99 9.59
C ARG A 53 17.19 -2.68 8.88
N LEU A 54 16.09 -1.96 8.74
CA LEU A 54 14.95 -2.32 7.94
C LEU A 54 15.30 -2.18 6.45
N ASP A 55 15.04 -3.19 5.65
CA ASP A 55 15.44 -3.21 4.25
C ASP A 55 14.76 -2.11 3.42
N LEU A 56 13.44 -2.04 3.46
CA LEU A 56 12.67 -1.04 2.74
C LEU A 56 11.49 -0.52 3.59
N LEU A 57 11.29 0.78 3.58
CA LEU A 57 10.12 1.41 4.14
C LEU A 57 9.31 2.05 3.01
N PHE A 58 8.09 1.59 2.80
CA PHE A 58 7.14 2.19 1.87
C PHE A 58 5.99 2.87 2.58
N GLN A 59 5.28 3.71 1.85
CA GLN A 59 4.06 4.35 2.30
C GLN A 59 3.04 4.37 1.16
N ASP A 60 1.82 3.98 1.46
CA ASP A 60 0.67 4.20 0.58
C ASP A 60 0.34 5.72 0.58
N PRO A 61 0.40 6.39 -0.57
CA PRO A 61 0.13 7.82 -0.67
C PRO A 61 -1.33 8.19 -0.35
N GLU A 62 -2.25 7.22 -0.45
CA GLU A 62 -3.67 7.46 -0.22
C GLU A 62 -4.06 7.33 1.26
N THR A 63 -3.58 6.29 1.93
CA THR A 63 -3.93 5.97 3.30
C THR A 63 -2.90 6.43 4.31
N TYR A 64 -1.70 6.81 3.86
CA TYR A 64 -0.48 7.05 4.65
C TYR A 64 -0.05 5.83 5.45
N ARG A 65 -0.60 4.66 5.14
CA ARG A 65 -0.19 3.41 5.73
C ARG A 65 1.25 3.10 5.37
N ARG A 66 2.03 2.65 6.34
CA ARG A 66 3.42 2.26 6.15
C ARG A 66 3.54 0.76 6.02
N TYR A 67 4.51 0.34 5.21
CA TYR A 67 4.85 -1.05 4.99
C TYR A 67 6.34 -1.22 5.32
N GLU A 68 6.60 -1.97 6.38
CA GLU A 68 7.94 -2.34 6.85
C GLU A 68 8.33 -3.65 6.19
N VAL A 69 9.23 -3.59 5.20
CA VAL A 69 9.58 -4.71 4.33
C VAL A 69 10.94 -5.28 4.70
N GLU A 70 10.98 -6.57 5.01
CA GLU A 70 12.18 -7.36 5.22
C GLU A 70 12.31 -8.42 4.11
N ILE A 71 13.54 -8.55 3.56
CA ILE A 71 13.84 -9.41 2.42
C ILE A 71 14.91 -10.41 2.82
N GLN A 72 14.70 -11.68 2.47
CA GLN A 72 15.71 -12.71 2.65
C GLN A 72 15.84 -13.55 1.38
N LEU A 73 17.05 -13.76 0.89
CA LEU A 73 17.31 -14.74 -0.15
C LEU A 73 17.36 -16.15 0.43
N GLY A 74 16.80 -17.11 -0.31
CA GLY A 74 16.64 -18.48 0.14
C GLY A 74 15.44 -18.68 1.07
N LYS A 75 15.61 -19.59 2.04
CA LYS A 75 14.54 -19.97 2.98
C LYS A 75 14.42 -18.97 4.12
N THR A 76 13.19 -18.65 4.48
CA THR A 76 12.90 -17.93 5.73
C THR A 76 13.42 -18.71 6.93
N ASP A 77 14.04 -18.01 7.87
CA ASP A 77 14.46 -18.53 9.17
C ASP A 77 13.82 -17.75 10.34
N GLU A 78 14.08 -18.20 11.55
CA GLU A 78 13.53 -17.60 12.77
C GLU A 78 13.95 -16.14 12.93
N SER A 79 15.20 -15.81 12.58
CA SER A 79 15.75 -14.47 12.69
C SER A 79 15.04 -13.50 11.76
N HIS A 80 14.71 -13.94 10.54
CA HIS A 80 13.97 -13.13 9.57
C HIS A 80 12.55 -12.79 10.07
N VAL A 81 11.81 -13.80 10.59
CA VAL A 81 10.48 -13.55 11.17
C VAL A 81 10.55 -12.60 12.36
N ILE A 82 11.54 -12.79 13.24
CA ILE A 82 11.71 -11.93 14.43
C ILE A 82 12.02 -10.49 14.01
N ARG A 83 12.96 -10.27 13.08
CA ARG A 83 13.30 -8.92 12.60
C ARG A 83 12.11 -8.23 11.96
N THR A 84 11.35 -8.92 11.12
CA THR A 84 10.15 -8.36 10.48
C THR A 84 9.17 -7.81 11.53
N ILE A 85 8.89 -8.57 12.59
CA ILE A 85 7.98 -8.16 13.67
C ILE A 85 8.59 -7.04 14.51
N GLU A 86 9.88 -7.13 14.86
CA GLU A 86 10.59 -6.15 15.66
C GLU A 86 10.61 -4.77 14.98
N TYR A 87 10.91 -4.73 13.68
CA TYR A 87 10.98 -3.47 12.93
C TYR A 87 9.61 -2.81 12.75
N TRP A 88 8.58 -3.62 12.49
CA TRP A 88 7.20 -3.15 12.51
C TRP A 88 6.82 -2.51 13.87
N ASP A 89 7.14 -3.17 14.99
CA ASP A 89 6.83 -2.67 16.32
C ASP A 89 7.59 -1.37 16.64
N ILE A 90 8.87 -1.28 16.25
CA ILE A 90 9.69 -0.07 16.42
C ILE A 90 9.10 1.09 15.59
N GLU A 91 8.80 0.88 14.30
CA GLU A 91 8.23 1.93 13.44
C GLU A 91 6.85 2.36 13.92
N ARG A 92 5.99 1.43 14.32
CA ARG A 92 4.68 1.72 14.88
C ARG A 92 4.76 2.55 16.18
N LYS A 93 5.70 2.25 17.05
CA LYS A 93 5.92 3.03 18.28
C LYS A 93 6.51 4.41 18.00
N ARG A 94 7.37 4.52 16.99
CA ARG A 94 7.98 5.78 16.58
C ARG A 94 7.01 6.72 15.88
N TYR A 95 6.07 6.16 15.13
CA TYR A 95 5.13 6.91 14.30
C TYR A 95 3.69 6.43 14.50
N PRO A 96 3.14 6.54 15.71
CA PRO A 96 1.81 5.99 16.04
C PRO A 96 0.64 6.66 15.33
N GLN A 97 0.90 7.75 14.59
CA GLN A 97 -0.10 8.44 13.76
C GLN A 97 -0.41 7.73 12.44
N TYR A 98 0.40 6.75 12.04
CA TYR A 98 0.20 5.96 10.83
C TYR A 98 -0.30 4.55 11.16
N ASP A 99 -0.97 3.94 10.23
CA ASP A 99 -1.19 2.50 10.24
C ASP A 99 0.06 1.81 9.70
N HIS A 100 0.42 0.66 10.24
CA HIS A 100 1.65 -0.07 9.92
C HIS A 100 1.32 -1.51 9.51
N CYS A 101 2.05 -2.05 8.53
CA CYS A 101 1.96 -3.42 8.07
C CYS A 101 3.36 -4.01 7.89
N ALA A 102 3.64 -5.07 8.58
CA ALA A 102 4.86 -5.86 8.38
C ALA A 102 4.78 -6.63 7.05
N VAL A 103 5.86 -6.65 6.29
CA VAL A 103 5.94 -7.42 5.04
C VAL A 103 7.21 -8.28 5.05
N ILE A 104 7.01 -9.58 4.96
CA ILE A 104 8.11 -10.54 4.88
C ILE A 104 8.21 -11.10 3.47
N ILE A 105 9.41 -10.98 2.85
CA ILE A 105 9.67 -11.49 1.50
C ILE A 105 10.79 -12.52 1.54
N ALA A 106 10.58 -13.71 1.00
CA ALA A 106 11.63 -14.71 0.84
C ALA A 106 11.42 -15.57 -0.41
N GLU A 107 12.48 -16.26 -0.87
CA GLU A 107 12.35 -17.22 -1.99
C GLU A 107 11.54 -18.46 -1.57
N ASP A 108 11.66 -18.89 -0.31
CA ASP A 108 10.92 -20.07 0.21
C ASP A 108 10.45 -19.79 1.63
N ILE A 109 9.14 -19.58 1.78
CA ILE A 109 8.49 -19.52 3.08
C ILE A 109 7.85 -20.86 3.35
N THR A 110 8.55 -21.69 4.13
CA THR A 110 8.07 -23.04 4.41
C THR A 110 6.75 -23.05 5.18
N SER A 111 5.96 -24.10 5.05
CA SER A 111 4.68 -24.26 5.75
C SER A 111 4.79 -24.07 7.27
N ARG A 112 5.94 -24.46 7.87
CA ARG A 112 6.22 -24.23 9.31
C ARG A 112 6.21 -22.74 9.64
N PHE A 113 6.95 -21.92 8.88
CA PHE A 113 7.02 -20.48 9.12
C PHE A 113 5.72 -19.77 8.71
N LEU A 114 5.09 -20.20 7.62
CA LEU A 114 3.80 -19.68 7.21
C LEU A 114 2.74 -19.86 8.31
N ASN A 115 2.70 -21.03 8.97
CA ASN A 115 1.81 -21.26 10.10
C ASN A 115 2.11 -20.34 11.29
N VAL A 116 3.39 -20.09 11.59
CA VAL A 116 3.79 -19.15 12.67
C VAL A 116 3.38 -17.72 12.31
N ILE A 117 3.66 -17.27 11.09
CA ILE A 117 3.26 -15.94 10.61
C ILE A 117 1.74 -15.78 10.65
N HIS A 118 1.00 -16.82 10.25
CA HIS A 118 -0.47 -16.80 10.30
C HIS A 118 -1.01 -16.65 11.74
N LEU A 119 -0.37 -17.25 12.74
CA LEU A 119 -0.75 -17.08 14.15
C LEU A 119 -0.58 -15.62 14.64
N PHE A 120 0.42 -14.90 14.13
CA PHE A 120 0.61 -13.49 14.46
C PHE A 120 -0.35 -12.58 13.71
N ASN A 121 -0.82 -12.97 12.55
CA ASN A 121 -1.60 -12.14 11.62
C ASN A 121 -2.92 -11.60 12.21
N GLY A 122 -3.51 -12.28 13.20
CA GLY A 122 -4.68 -11.77 13.95
C GLY A 122 -4.36 -10.64 14.95
N PHE A 123 -3.07 -10.32 15.20
CA PHE A 123 -2.62 -9.30 16.16
C PHE A 123 -1.68 -8.28 15.53
N ILE A 124 -0.94 -8.70 14.51
CA ILE A 124 0.04 -7.90 13.77
C ILE A 124 -0.39 -7.91 12.32
N PRO A 125 -0.72 -6.76 11.71
CA PRO A 125 -0.94 -6.69 10.27
C PRO A 125 0.33 -7.13 9.54
N ILE A 126 0.30 -8.33 8.95
CA ILE A 126 1.47 -8.93 8.31
C ILE A 126 1.10 -9.59 6.99
N VAL A 127 1.91 -9.30 5.98
CA VAL A 127 1.81 -9.88 4.64
C VAL A 127 3.05 -10.74 4.40
N ALA A 128 2.86 -11.95 3.84
CA ALA A 128 3.96 -12.79 3.40
C ALA A 128 3.94 -12.95 1.88
N ILE A 129 5.08 -12.64 1.26
CA ILE A 129 5.28 -12.68 -0.19
C ILE A 129 6.39 -13.64 -0.52
N GLN A 130 6.10 -14.62 -1.35
CA GLN A 130 7.10 -15.52 -1.90
C GLN A 130 7.65 -14.94 -3.19
N MET A 131 8.97 -14.84 -3.28
CA MET A 131 9.68 -14.35 -4.46
C MET A 131 10.28 -15.54 -5.23
N ASN A 132 9.93 -15.68 -6.49
CA ASN A 132 10.48 -16.71 -7.36
C ASN A 132 11.25 -16.07 -8.50
N ALA A 133 12.37 -16.65 -8.88
CA ALA A 133 13.17 -16.25 -10.03
C ALA A 133 13.13 -17.32 -11.12
N PHE A 134 12.95 -16.88 -12.36
CA PHE A 134 12.89 -17.75 -13.53
C PHE A 134 13.84 -17.27 -14.61
N LYS A 135 14.52 -18.22 -15.25
CA LYS A 135 15.40 -17.93 -16.36
C LYS A 135 14.64 -17.92 -17.69
N PHE A 136 14.86 -16.87 -18.49
CA PHE A 136 14.31 -16.66 -19.82
C PHE A 136 15.44 -16.31 -20.80
N GLY A 137 16.09 -17.33 -21.36
CA GLY A 137 17.32 -17.11 -22.15
C GLY A 137 18.46 -16.60 -21.25
N GLU A 138 18.94 -15.40 -21.50
CA GLU A 138 19.97 -14.74 -20.66
C GLU A 138 19.36 -13.85 -19.57
N ASP A 139 18.05 -13.58 -19.62
CA ASP A 139 17.36 -12.73 -18.67
C ASP A 139 16.78 -13.51 -17.49
N ILE A 140 16.62 -12.85 -16.35
CA ILE A 140 15.97 -13.37 -15.15
C ILE A 140 14.71 -12.57 -14.88
N GLY A 141 13.57 -13.24 -14.85
CA GLY A 141 12.30 -12.68 -14.44
C GLY A 141 12.02 -12.97 -12.96
N LEU A 142 11.57 -11.97 -12.22
CA LEU A 142 11.12 -12.10 -10.83
C LEU A 142 9.59 -12.15 -10.78
N VAL A 143 9.06 -13.08 -9.98
CA VAL A 143 7.63 -13.22 -9.73
C VAL A 143 7.39 -13.17 -8.23
N PHE A 144 6.62 -12.18 -7.79
CA PHE A 144 6.21 -12.02 -6.39
C PHE A 144 4.79 -12.51 -6.24
N THR A 145 4.59 -13.44 -5.30
CA THR A 145 3.28 -14.03 -5.02
C THR A 145 2.93 -13.81 -3.55
N LYS A 146 1.87 -13.07 -3.29
CA LYS A 146 1.34 -12.92 -1.94
C LYS A 146 0.72 -14.26 -1.50
N ILE A 147 1.36 -14.93 -0.54
CA ILE A 147 0.96 -16.25 -0.02
C ILE A 147 0.18 -16.15 1.29
N LEU A 148 0.28 -15.02 1.97
CA LEU A 148 -0.53 -14.67 3.13
C LEU A 148 -0.85 -13.18 3.07
N ASP A 149 -2.13 -12.85 3.13
CA ASP A 149 -2.60 -11.48 3.29
C ASP A 149 -2.88 -11.15 4.75
N GLU A 150 -2.93 -9.87 5.09
CA GLU A 150 -3.30 -9.47 6.43
C GLU A 150 -4.73 -9.89 6.77
N MET A 151 -4.93 -10.32 8.00
CA MET A 151 -6.27 -10.59 8.52
C MET A 151 -6.84 -9.30 9.13
N PRO A 152 -8.12 -9.00 8.90
CA PRO A 152 -8.78 -7.91 9.61
C PRO A 152 -8.64 -8.10 11.13
N LEU A 153 -8.18 -7.07 11.84
CA LEU A 153 -8.12 -7.10 13.30
C LEU A 153 -9.55 -7.00 13.84
N GLY A 154 -10.06 -8.08 14.36
CA GLY A 154 -11.40 -8.18 14.96
C GLY A 154 -12.03 -9.55 14.69
N LEU A 155 -13.03 -9.89 15.49
CA LEU A 155 -13.93 -11.01 15.20
C LEU A 155 -14.82 -10.56 14.03
N VAL A 156 -14.54 -11.00 12.83
CA VAL A 156 -15.45 -10.84 11.70
C VAL A 156 -16.43 -12.01 11.80
N ASP A 157 -17.70 -11.71 12.10
CA ASP A 157 -18.77 -12.69 12.02
C ASP A 157 -18.97 -13.04 10.53
N GLU A 158 -19.00 -14.34 10.17
CA GLU A 158 -19.18 -14.76 8.77
C GLU A 158 -20.47 -14.19 8.15
N ASP A 159 -21.44 -13.88 9.00
CA ASP A 159 -22.68 -13.21 8.58
C ASP A 159 -22.46 -11.70 8.33
N GLU A 160 -21.51 -11.04 9.03
CA GLU A 160 -21.09 -9.66 8.74
C GLU A 160 -20.27 -9.56 7.46
N GLU A 161 -19.45 -10.58 7.10
CA GLU A 161 -18.75 -10.57 5.80
C GLU A 161 -19.71 -10.63 4.62
N ARG A 162 -20.83 -11.34 4.74
CA ARG A 162 -21.89 -11.34 3.71
C ARG A 162 -22.63 -10.01 3.65
N GLU A 163 -22.82 -9.35 4.79
CA GLU A 163 -23.37 -8.01 4.85
C GLU A 163 -22.37 -6.94 4.37
N VAL A 164 -21.05 -7.09 4.69
CA VAL A 164 -20.00 -6.17 4.22
C VAL A 164 -19.83 -6.23 2.70
N GLN A 165 -20.02 -7.39 2.06
CA GLN A 165 -20.06 -7.47 0.59
C GLN A 165 -21.32 -6.81 -0.02
N GLN A 166 -22.37 -6.55 0.78
CA GLN A 166 -23.59 -5.86 0.36
C GLN A 166 -23.73 -4.44 0.92
N ILE A 167 -22.82 -3.97 1.82
CA ILE A 167 -22.84 -2.58 2.26
C ILE A 167 -22.56 -1.70 1.04
N SER A 168 -23.62 -1.15 0.49
CA SER A 168 -23.47 -0.07 -0.48
C SER A 168 -22.69 1.05 0.19
N THR A 169 -21.48 1.28 -0.27
CA THR A 169 -20.67 2.39 0.17
C THR A 169 -21.35 3.67 -0.28
N ASN A 170 -22.06 4.30 0.64
CA ASN A 170 -22.85 5.51 0.43
C ASN A 170 -22.45 6.58 1.43
N ARG A 171 -23.13 7.71 1.39
CA ARG A 171 -22.92 8.82 2.34
C ARG A 171 -23.07 8.40 3.80
N GLU A 172 -24.06 7.54 4.12
CA GLU A 172 -24.30 7.07 5.49
C GLU A 172 -23.17 6.19 6.02
N PHE A 173 -22.59 5.34 5.16
CA PHE A 173 -21.38 4.57 5.49
C PHE A 173 -20.26 5.51 5.96
N TRP A 174 -20.02 6.61 5.23
CA TRP A 174 -18.97 7.55 5.57
C TRP A 174 -19.27 8.37 6.82
N VAL A 175 -20.53 8.71 7.09
CA VAL A 175 -20.93 9.33 8.37
C VAL A 175 -20.60 8.42 9.55
N LYS A 176 -20.86 7.13 9.45
CA LYS A 176 -20.53 6.14 10.49
C LYS A 176 -19.02 5.94 10.63
N LYS A 177 -18.29 5.92 9.52
CA LYS A 177 -16.84 5.66 9.48
C LYS A 177 -16.02 6.84 10.02
N THR A 178 -16.49 8.09 9.82
CA THR A 178 -15.75 9.31 10.15
C THR A 178 -16.50 10.19 11.15
N SER A 179 -17.22 11.19 10.68
CA SER A 179 -18.16 12.01 11.43
C SER A 179 -19.14 12.70 10.47
N ASN A 180 -20.30 13.07 10.99
CA ASN A 180 -21.28 13.81 10.21
C ASN A 180 -20.74 15.16 9.74
N ASP A 181 -20.00 15.88 10.61
CA ASP A 181 -19.45 17.22 10.30
C ASP A 181 -18.44 17.16 9.15
N THR A 182 -17.59 16.12 9.11
CA THR A 182 -16.64 15.93 8.02
C THR A 182 -17.35 15.62 6.71
N VAL A 183 -18.42 14.82 6.73
CA VAL A 183 -19.19 14.51 5.53
C VAL A 183 -19.94 15.74 5.02
N ILE A 184 -20.48 16.58 5.93
CA ILE A 184 -21.08 17.87 5.54
C ILE A 184 -20.06 18.80 4.85
N LEU A 185 -18.81 18.80 5.30
CA LEU A 185 -17.74 19.55 4.60
C LEU A 185 -17.51 19.05 3.18
N THR A 186 -17.57 17.72 2.97
CA THR A 186 -17.45 17.17 1.60
C THR A 186 -18.67 17.52 0.75
N ASP A 187 -19.86 17.51 1.31
CA ASP A 187 -21.08 17.94 0.60
C ASP A 187 -20.96 19.40 0.13
N LYS A 188 -20.48 20.31 1.01
CA LYS A 188 -20.22 21.72 0.64
C LYS A 188 -19.19 21.87 -0.48
N PHE A 189 -18.14 21.00 -0.47
CA PHE A 189 -17.18 21.00 -1.57
C PHE A 189 -17.84 20.62 -2.88
N LEU A 190 -18.76 19.61 -2.87
CA LEU A 190 -19.52 19.22 -4.06
C LEU A 190 -20.42 20.36 -4.56
N GLU A 191 -21.03 21.13 -3.66
CA GLU A 191 -21.82 22.32 -4.02
C GLU A 191 -20.96 23.35 -4.71
N ILE A 192 -19.77 23.70 -4.15
CA ILE A 192 -18.83 24.69 -4.72
C ILE A 192 -18.37 24.28 -6.13
N ILE A 193 -18.00 23.01 -6.36
CA ILE A 193 -17.59 22.60 -7.71
C ILE A 193 -18.75 22.61 -8.71
N ASN A 194 -19.99 22.37 -8.25
CA ASN A 194 -21.19 22.46 -9.07
C ASN A 194 -21.62 23.89 -9.38
N GLU A 195 -21.21 24.89 -8.60
CA GLU A 195 -21.36 26.30 -8.95
C GLU A 195 -20.51 26.69 -10.16
N THR A 196 -19.32 26.08 -10.30
CA THR A 196 -18.41 26.36 -11.43
C THR A 196 -18.84 25.61 -12.69
N SER A 197 -19.33 24.38 -12.57
CA SER A 197 -19.79 23.54 -13.67
C SER A 197 -20.72 22.45 -13.13
N ASN A 198 -21.91 22.30 -13.70
CA ASN A 198 -22.92 21.37 -13.24
C ASN A 198 -22.56 19.88 -13.51
N ASN A 199 -23.31 18.98 -12.85
CA ASN A 199 -23.29 17.53 -13.03
C ASN A 199 -22.11 16.78 -12.39
N TYR A 200 -21.47 17.35 -11.39
CA TYR A 200 -20.56 16.57 -10.54
C TYR A 200 -21.33 15.79 -9.47
N GLN A 201 -20.92 14.57 -9.22
CA GLN A 201 -21.49 13.67 -8.22
C GLN A 201 -20.39 12.90 -7.49
N PHE A 202 -20.64 12.51 -6.24
CA PHE A 202 -19.74 11.63 -5.52
C PHE A 202 -19.98 10.16 -5.86
N ILE A 203 -18.89 9.43 -6.00
CA ILE A 203 -18.84 7.97 -6.00
C ILE A 203 -18.15 7.54 -4.72
N TYR A 204 -18.93 6.95 -3.82
CA TYR A 204 -18.43 6.47 -2.53
C TYR A 204 -17.80 5.09 -2.69
N THR A 205 -16.56 4.93 -2.24
CA THR A 205 -15.86 3.64 -2.13
C THR A 205 -15.50 3.37 -0.67
N GLN A 206 -15.02 2.20 -0.33
CA GLN A 206 -14.61 1.89 1.05
C GLN A 206 -13.39 2.71 1.52
N GLY A 207 -12.49 3.07 0.61
CA GLY A 207 -11.23 3.77 0.91
C GLY A 207 -11.27 5.28 0.72
N ASN A 208 -12.06 5.78 -0.24
CA ASN A 208 -12.10 7.20 -0.58
C ASN A 208 -13.45 7.60 -1.21
N VAL A 209 -13.65 8.90 -1.37
CA VAL A 209 -14.76 9.45 -2.15
C VAL A 209 -14.18 10.04 -3.43
N ARG A 210 -14.68 9.58 -4.57
CA ARG A 210 -14.29 10.03 -5.91
C ARG A 210 -15.33 10.98 -6.47
N VAL A 211 -14.93 11.75 -7.44
CA VAL A 211 -15.83 12.67 -8.16
C VAL A 211 -16.10 12.12 -9.56
N SER A 212 -17.34 12.15 -9.98
CA SER A 212 -17.75 11.88 -11.37
C SER A 212 -18.38 13.12 -11.97
N LYS A 213 -18.30 13.29 -13.28
CA LYS A 213 -18.99 14.32 -14.05
C LYS A 213 -19.77 13.67 -15.18
N ASN A 214 -21.08 13.91 -15.26
CA ASN A 214 -21.97 13.26 -16.22
C ASN A 214 -21.91 11.72 -16.20
N GLY A 215 -21.62 11.12 -15.05
CA GLY A 215 -21.46 9.67 -14.90
C GLY A 215 -20.05 9.14 -15.22
N GLU A 216 -19.14 9.95 -15.73
CA GLU A 216 -17.76 9.55 -15.97
C GLU A 216 -16.87 9.88 -14.77
N LEU A 217 -16.03 8.93 -14.37
CA LEU A 217 -15.13 9.08 -13.23
C LEU A 217 -14.01 10.07 -13.54
N MET A 218 -13.85 11.09 -12.68
CA MET A 218 -12.74 12.04 -12.73
C MET A 218 -11.55 11.44 -12.01
N SER A 219 -10.65 10.78 -12.73
CA SER A 219 -9.51 10.04 -12.15
C SER A 219 -8.51 10.94 -11.41
N PHE A 220 -8.48 12.23 -11.72
CA PHE A 220 -7.55 13.20 -11.14
C PHE A 220 -8.05 13.88 -9.86
N ILE A 221 -9.28 13.60 -9.39
CA ILE A 221 -9.85 14.17 -8.15
C ILE A 221 -10.26 13.05 -7.20
N ARG A 222 -9.76 13.11 -5.97
CA ARG A 222 -10.12 12.20 -4.88
C ARG A 222 -10.24 12.97 -3.57
N LEU A 223 -11.21 12.60 -2.73
CA LEU A 223 -11.38 13.13 -1.40
C LEU A 223 -11.08 12.04 -0.38
N ARG A 224 -10.17 12.31 0.54
CA ARG A 224 -9.86 11.46 1.68
C ARG A 224 -10.54 12.04 2.91
N ILE A 225 -11.67 11.46 3.27
CA ILE A 225 -12.44 11.91 4.43
C ILE A 225 -11.74 11.41 5.72
N ARG A 226 -11.55 12.27 6.69
CA ARG A 226 -10.85 11.98 7.95
C ARG A 226 -11.83 11.96 9.12
N LYS A 227 -11.43 11.32 10.24
CA LYS A 227 -12.24 11.29 11.48
C LYS A 227 -12.33 12.65 12.19
N ARG A 228 -11.43 13.58 11.87
CA ARG A 228 -11.47 14.97 12.38
C ARG A 228 -12.16 15.85 11.33
N ASN A 229 -12.70 16.99 11.73
CA ASN A 229 -13.48 17.91 10.87
C ASN A 229 -12.67 18.50 9.70
N HIS A 230 -12.09 17.62 8.88
CA HIS A 230 -11.41 17.98 7.62
C HIS A 230 -11.40 16.79 6.66
N PHE A 231 -11.20 17.07 5.40
CA PHE A 231 -10.84 16.09 4.38
C PHE A 231 -9.59 16.58 3.62
N VAL A 232 -8.89 15.66 3.01
CA VAL A 232 -7.77 15.98 2.11
C VAL A 232 -8.27 15.86 0.68
N LEU A 233 -8.15 16.96 -0.08
CA LEU A 233 -8.40 16.95 -1.50
C LEU A 233 -7.10 16.58 -2.21
N VAL A 234 -7.13 15.49 -2.96
CA VAL A 234 -6.00 15.06 -3.78
C VAL A 234 -6.32 15.35 -5.23
N LEU A 235 -5.48 16.17 -5.84
CA LEU A 235 -5.53 16.48 -7.27
C LEU A 235 -4.30 15.91 -7.94
N SER A 236 -4.51 15.19 -9.04
CA SER A 236 -3.42 14.69 -9.88
C SER A 236 -3.40 15.49 -11.17
N ALA A 237 -2.30 16.17 -11.45
CA ALA A 237 -2.14 16.98 -12.64
C ALA A 237 -0.77 16.71 -13.29
N PRO A 238 -0.64 16.85 -14.63
CA PRO A 238 0.66 16.81 -15.27
C PRO A 238 1.56 17.93 -14.72
N LYS A 239 2.84 17.65 -14.53
CA LYS A 239 3.80 18.65 -14.10
C LYS A 239 3.90 19.77 -15.13
N SER A 240 3.71 21.02 -14.70
CA SER A 240 3.92 22.21 -15.53
C SER A 240 4.28 23.41 -14.65
N GLU A 241 5.01 24.36 -15.20
CA GLU A 241 5.36 25.59 -14.48
C GLU A 241 4.13 26.37 -14.01
N ASP A 242 3.04 26.35 -14.77
CA ASP A 242 1.78 27.00 -14.39
C ASP A 242 1.16 26.37 -13.14
N ILE A 243 1.24 25.05 -13.01
CA ILE A 243 0.72 24.33 -11.83
C ILE A 243 1.64 24.57 -10.63
N ASP A 244 2.95 24.55 -10.81
CA ASP A 244 3.91 24.82 -9.75
C ASP A 244 3.69 26.25 -9.18
N LEU A 245 3.50 27.23 -10.05
CA LEU A 245 3.13 28.61 -9.66
C LEU A 245 1.77 28.69 -8.95
N LEU A 246 0.79 27.88 -9.39
CA LEU A 246 -0.54 27.88 -8.77
C LEU A 246 -0.50 27.26 -7.36
N ILE A 247 0.30 26.23 -7.14
CA ILE A 247 0.56 25.61 -5.83
C ILE A 247 1.21 26.64 -4.91
N GLU A 248 2.30 27.30 -5.36
CA GLU A 248 3.06 28.27 -4.59
C GLU A 248 2.21 29.51 -4.23
N ASN A 249 1.46 30.06 -5.19
CA ASN A 249 0.63 31.26 -4.97
C ASN A 249 -0.58 31.04 -4.07
N ASN A 250 -1.02 29.78 -3.86
CA ASN A 250 -2.20 29.46 -3.06
C ASN A 250 -1.86 28.71 -1.76
N ASP A 251 -0.58 28.65 -1.39
CA ASP A 251 -0.10 28.01 -0.16
C ASP A 251 -0.59 26.56 -0.04
N LEU A 252 -0.51 25.83 -1.17
CA LEU A 252 -0.91 24.42 -1.26
C LEU A 252 0.30 23.51 -1.07
N ASP A 253 0.08 22.36 -0.43
CA ASP A 253 1.13 21.36 -0.27
C ASP A 253 1.33 20.54 -1.56
N ASP A 254 2.57 20.49 -2.04
CA ASP A 254 2.99 19.53 -3.06
C ASP A 254 3.32 18.19 -2.39
N MET A 255 2.55 17.16 -2.75
CA MET A 255 2.77 15.80 -2.23
C MET A 255 3.83 15.01 -3.00
N GLY A 256 4.54 15.65 -3.92
CA GLY A 256 5.54 15.08 -4.79
C GLY A 256 4.93 14.37 -6.01
N TYR A 257 5.65 14.47 -7.12
CA TYR A 257 5.27 13.80 -8.36
C TYR A 257 5.90 12.40 -8.40
N ASN A 258 5.09 11.40 -8.73
CA ASN A 258 5.62 10.16 -9.28
C ASN A 258 5.94 10.42 -10.75
N VAL A 259 7.24 10.39 -11.06
CA VAL A 259 7.74 10.44 -12.45
C VAL A 259 7.70 9.04 -13.02
#